data_7c548a7788193ae92d9405eed19f97ea
#
_entry.id   7c548a7788193ae92d9405eed19f97ea
#
_cell.length_a   1.000
_cell.length_b   1.000
_cell.length_c   1.000
_cell.angle_alpha   90.00
_cell.angle_beta   90.00
_cell.angle_gamma   90.00
#
_symmetry.space_group_name_H-M   'P 1'
#
loop_
_entity.id
_entity.type
_entity.pdbx_description
1 polymer ?
#
loop_
_entity_poly.entity_id
_entity_poly.type
_entity_poly.pdbx_seq_one_letter_code
_entity_poly.pdbx_strand_id
1 'polypeptide(L)' 'MFGHKIKIDDQLWEKIKKVSEIAGYSSPEEFIIHALEKEIAKLEDSDSDEEIKKRLQGLGYIS' A
#
# COMPACT_ATOMS: atom_id res chain seq x y z
N MET A 1 1.52 13.46 -6.65
CA MET A 1 0.75 13.92 -5.47
C MET A 1 -0.62 13.26 -5.45
N PHE A 2 -1.08 12.90 -4.27
CA PHE A 2 -2.37 12.23 -4.15
C PHE A 2 -3.52 13.22 -4.36
N GLY A 3 -4.50 12.84 -5.19
CA GLY A 3 -5.73 13.61 -5.35
C GLY A 3 -6.69 13.44 -4.18
N HIS A 4 -6.37 12.56 -3.24
CA HIS A 4 -7.18 12.25 -2.07
C HIS A 4 -6.37 12.48 -0.81
N LYS A 5 -7.05 12.81 0.28
CA LYS A 5 -6.37 13.03 1.56
C LYS A 5 -6.24 11.72 2.31
N ILE A 6 -5.02 11.35 2.62
CA ILE A 6 -4.71 10.16 3.39
C ILE A 6 -3.81 10.57 4.55
N LYS A 7 -4.21 10.17 5.76
CA LYS A 7 -3.38 10.44 6.94
C LYS A 7 -2.37 9.35 7.15
N ILE A 8 -1.11 9.77 7.24
CA ILE A 8 0.00 8.86 7.52
C ILE A 8 0.70 9.42 8.75
N ASP A 9 0.91 8.60 9.78
CA ASP A 9 1.59 9.08 10.98
C ASP A 9 3.07 9.30 10.73
N ASP A 10 3.71 10.05 11.61
CA ASP A 10 5.11 10.45 11.44
C ASP A 10 6.06 9.26 11.41
N GLN A 11 5.80 8.25 12.23
CA GLN A 11 6.65 7.07 12.29
C GLN A 11 6.61 6.29 10.97
N LEU A 12 5.41 6.11 10.45
CA LEU A 12 5.24 5.42 9.18
C LEU A 12 5.87 6.22 8.03
N TRP A 13 5.68 7.54 8.05
CA TRP A 13 6.24 8.41 7.04
C TRP A 13 7.76 8.32 7.01
N GLU A 14 8.41 8.31 8.17
CA GLU A 14 9.86 8.16 8.25
C GLU A 14 10.33 6.84 7.67
N LYS A 15 9.61 5.76 7.97
CA LYS A 15 9.92 4.45 7.42
C LYS A 15 9.77 4.43 5.90
N ILE A 16 8.73 5.07 5.39
CA ILE A 16 8.48 5.17 3.95
C ILE A 16 9.62 5.91 3.27
N LYS A 17 10.05 7.04 3.82
CA LYS A 17 11.15 7.80 3.26
C LYS A 17 12.43 6.97 3.20
N LYS A 18 12.74 6.29 4.30
CA LYS A 18 13.94 5.48 4.40
C LYS A 18 13.94 4.34 3.39
N VAL A 19 12.82 3.61 3.33
CA VAL A 19 12.71 2.48 2.42
C VAL A 19 12.75 2.94 0.97
N SER A 20 12.11 4.05 0.66
CA SER A 20 12.11 4.55 -0.72
C SER A 20 13.53 4.94 -1.18
N GLU A 21 14.32 5.50 -0.29
CA GLU A 21 15.72 5.81 -0.60
C GLU A 21 16.54 4.55 -0.86
N ILE A 22 16.41 3.58 0.03
CA ILE A 22 17.14 2.32 -0.09
C ILE A 22 16.77 1.59 -1.38
N ALA A 23 15.49 1.62 -1.73
CA ALA A 23 14.99 0.94 -2.92
C ALA A 23 15.27 1.71 -4.22
N GLY A 24 15.76 2.94 -4.14
CA GLY A 24 16.11 3.71 -5.31
C GLY A 24 14.96 4.47 -5.97
N TYR A 25 13.87 4.71 -5.22
CA TYR A 25 12.77 5.52 -5.74
C TYR A 25 13.14 6.99 -5.73
N SER A 26 12.62 7.74 -6.68
CA SER A 26 12.90 9.17 -6.78
C SER A 26 12.17 9.98 -5.72
N SER A 27 11.09 9.45 -5.14
CA SER A 27 10.37 10.14 -4.08
C SER A 27 9.61 9.11 -3.22
N PRO A 28 9.27 9.47 -1.97
CA PRO A 28 8.44 8.61 -1.12
C PRO A 28 7.07 8.35 -1.74
N GLU A 29 6.51 9.34 -2.41
CA GLU A 29 5.20 9.22 -3.06
C GLU A 29 5.23 8.13 -4.14
N GLU A 30 6.29 8.09 -4.94
CA GLU A 30 6.45 7.04 -5.94
C GLU A 30 6.48 5.66 -5.34
N PHE A 31 7.20 5.51 -4.25
CA PHE A 31 7.24 4.24 -3.53
C PHE A 31 5.85 3.84 -3.04
N ILE A 32 5.11 4.78 -2.47
CA ILE A 32 3.76 4.50 -1.96
C ILE A 32 2.83 4.05 -3.10
N ILE A 33 2.84 4.78 -4.20
CA ILE A 33 1.99 4.44 -5.35
C ILE A 33 2.34 3.06 -5.88
N HIS A 34 3.62 2.78 -6.03
CA HIS A 34 4.06 1.49 -6.53
C HIS A 34 3.67 0.34 -5.59
N ALA A 35 3.83 0.56 -4.29
CA ALA A 35 3.47 -0.45 -3.29
C ALA A 35 1.96 -0.73 -3.32
N LEU A 36 1.15 0.32 -3.42
CA LEU A 36 -0.29 0.16 -3.49
C LEU A 36 -0.72 -0.55 -4.76
N GLU A 37 -0.14 -0.19 -5.89
CA GLU A 37 -0.44 -0.86 -7.16
C GLU A 37 -0.10 -2.34 -7.10
N LYS A 38 1.01 -2.68 -6.49
CA LYS A 38 1.41 -4.08 -6.31
C LYS A 38 0.41 -4.85 -5.46
N GLU A 39 -0.01 -4.27 -4.35
CA GLU A 39 -0.97 -4.92 -3.47
C GLU A 39 -2.33 -5.09 -4.14
N ILE A 40 -2.77 -4.06 -4.87
CA ILE A 40 -4.03 -4.13 -5.60
C ILE A 40 -3.97 -5.22 -6.67
N ALA A 41 -2.86 -5.31 -7.39
CA ALA A 41 -2.69 -6.33 -8.41
C ALA A 41 -2.77 -7.74 -7.83
N LYS A 42 -2.20 -7.95 -6.65
CA LYS A 42 -2.30 -9.24 -5.96
C LYS A 42 -3.74 -9.59 -5.61
N LEU A 43 -4.50 -8.60 -5.17
CA LEU A 43 -5.90 -8.80 -4.80
C LEU A 43 -6.77 -9.02 -6.03
N GLU A 44 -6.47 -8.32 -7.11
CA GLU A 44 -7.22 -8.45 -8.37
C GLU A 44 -7.00 -9.80 -9.05
N ASP A 45 -5.91 -10.49 -8.72
CA ASP A 45 -5.67 -11.85 -9.18
C ASP A 45 -6.65 -12.84 -8.56
N SER A 46 -7.37 -12.43 -7.52
CA SER A 46 -8.40 -13.27 -6.91
C SER A 46 -9.65 -13.25 -7.79
N ASP A 47 -10.29 -14.41 -7.90
CA ASP A 47 -11.40 -14.59 -8.84
C ASP A 47 -12.71 -13.94 -8.41
N SER A 48 -12.83 -13.48 -7.16
CA SER A 48 -14.08 -12.93 -6.67
C SER A 48 -13.88 -11.96 -5.53
N ASP A 49 -14.91 -11.15 -5.29
CA ASP A 49 -14.92 -10.21 -4.16
C ASP A 49 -14.82 -10.93 -2.82
N GLU A 50 -15.35 -12.14 -2.73
CA GLU A 50 -15.26 -12.95 -1.52
C GLU A 50 -13.82 -13.34 -1.20
N GLU A 51 -13.07 -13.69 -2.20
CA GLU A 51 -11.65 -14.01 -2.05
C GLU A 51 -10.87 -12.82 -1.50
N ILE A 52 -11.14 -11.65 -2.05
CA ILE A 52 -10.51 -10.42 -1.62
C ILE A 52 -10.85 -10.13 -0.15
N LYS A 53 -12.13 -10.29 0.21
CA LYS A 53 -12.56 -10.10 1.59
C LYS A 53 -11.87 -11.06 2.54
N LYS A 54 -11.77 -12.32 2.17
CA LYS A 54 -11.11 -13.32 3.00
C LYS A 54 -9.65 -12.98 3.25
N ARG A 55 -8.95 -12.55 2.21
CA ARG A 55 -7.55 -12.16 2.35
C ARG A 55 -7.40 -10.96 3.27
N LEU A 56 -8.25 -9.96 3.10
CA LEU A 56 -8.20 -8.76 3.93
C LEU A 56 -8.56 -9.06 5.38
N GLN A 57 -9.49 -9.97 5.61
CA GLN A 57 -9.83 -10.41 6.97
C GLN A 57 -8.65 -11.12 7.62
N GLY A 58 -7.97 -11.97 6.86
CA GLY A 58 -6.79 -12.66 7.36
C GLY A 58 -5.65 -11.73 7.71
N LEU A 59 -5.57 -10.56 7.08
CA LEU A 59 -4.57 -9.55 7.37
C LEU A 59 -5.01 -8.54 8.42
N GLY A 60 -6.27 -8.61 8.84
CA GLY A 60 -6.78 -7.69 9.85
C GLY A 60 -7.31 -6.37 9.34
N TYR A 61 -7.46 -6.21 8.03
CA TYR A 61 -7.97 -4.96 7.45
C TYR A 61 -9.48 -4.84 7.56
N ILE A 62 -10.18 -5.97 7.62
CA ILE A 62 -11.63 -6.01 7.76
C ILE A 62 -11.97 -6.91 8.94
N SER A 63 -12.89 -6.46 9.77
CA SER A 63 -13.35 -7.24 10.92
C SER A 63 -14.38 -8.28 10.53
#